data_d33bd5226de950112457db0f81e430a5
#
_entry.id   d33bd5226de950112457db0f81e430a5
#
_cell.length_a   1.000
_cell.length_b   1.000
_cell.length_c   1.000
_cell.angle_alpha   90.00
_cell.angle_beta   90.00
_cell.angle_gamma   90.00
#
_symmetry.space_group_name_H-M   'P 1'
#
loop_
_entity.id
_entity.type
_entity.pdbx_description
1 polymer ?
#
loop_
_entity_poly.entity_id
_entity_poly.type
_entity_poly.pdbx_seq_one_letter_code
_entity_poly.pdbx_strand_id
1 'polypeptide(L)'
;MRNTILFSIFILLLVSCKKDKFTTVPQLKYESVNTKELRRGQDLRFTLSFTDAEGDLTDKIIYRKVVRGCVNSNFVDSSNSIPSFPAGKNQAGEIIVTLRYIDVSPQCAPKNDTATFKFVLKDQAQNRSDTATSDPIIIFN
;
A
#
# COMPACT_ATOMS: atom_id res chain seq x y z
N MET A 1 -13.15 41.67 -33.98
CA MET A 1 -13.62 41.51 -32.59
C MET A 1 -14.27 40.14 -32.27
N ARG A 2 -14.77 39.38 -33.25
CA ARG A 2 -15.43 38.07 -32.98
C ARG A 2 -14.47 36.90 -32.68
N ASN A 3 -13.21 36.97 -33.13
CA ASN A 3 -12.22 35.90 -32.91
C ASN A 3 -11.45 36.01 -31.58
N THR A 4 -11.40 37.17 -30.97
CA THR A 4 -10.73 37.38 -29.68
C THR A 4 -11.50 36.85 -28.49
N ILE A 5 -12.84 36.80 -28.61
CA ILE A 5 -13.70 36.28 -27.54
C ILE A 5 -13.65 34.76 -27.45
N LEU A 6 -13.50 34.06 -28.58
CA LEU A 6 -13.38 32.60 -28.64
C LEU A 6 -12.04 32.08 -28.01
N PHE A 7 -10.97 32.86 -28.11
CA PHE A 7 -9.66 32.50 -27.54
C PHE A 7 -9.63 32.66 -26.01
N SER A 8 -10.42 33.65 -25.48
CA SER A 8 -10.49 33.89 -24.03
C SER A 8 -11.25 32.80 -23.28
N ILE A 9 -12.22 32.12 -23.92
CA ILE A 9 -13.05 31.06 -23.31
C ILE A 9 -12.26 29.75 -23.20
N PHE A 10 -11.27 29.52 -24.08
CA PHE A 10 -10.48 28.29 -24.07
C PHE A 10 -9.43 28.24 -22.94
N ILE A 11 -9.02 29.41 -22.42
CA ILE A 11 -8.03 29.52 -21.33
C ILE A 11 -8.65 29.21 -19.96
N LEU A 12 -9.97 29.29 -19.80
CA LEU A 12 -10.65 29.06 -18.52
C LEU A 12 -10.86 27.57 -18.16
N LEU A 13 -10.54 26.64 -19.05
CA LEU A 13 -10.78 25.19 -18.84
C LEU A 13 -9.59 24.44 -18.24
N LEU A 14 -8.50 25.10 -17.90
CA LEU A 14 -7.33 24.50 -17.27
C LEU A 14 -7.33 24.68 -15.74
N VAL A 15 -8.47 24.71 -15.09
CA VAL A 15 -8.53 24.51 -13.64
C VAL A 15 -8.31 23.03 -13.38
N SER A 16 -7.05 22.63 -13.40
CA SER A 16 -6.61 21.32 -12.90
C SER A 16 -7.06 21.20 -11.44
N CYS A 17 -8.08 20.41 -11.20
CA CYS A 17 -8.49 20.02 -9.87
C CYS A 17 -7.30 19.30 -9.23
N LYS A 18 -6.50 19.99 -8.42
CA LYS A 18 -5.48 19.35 -7.59
C LYS A 18 -6.26 18.51 -6.59
N LYS A 19 -6.22 17.19 -6.77
CA LYS A 19 -6.74 16.26 -5.77
C LYS A 19 -6.02 16.58 -4.45
N ASP A 20 -6.77 16.83 -3.39
CA ASP A 20 -6.19 17.13 -2.09
C ASP A 20 -5.20 16.02 -1.72
N LYS A 21 -3.98 16.40 -1.39
CA LYS A 21 -2.92 15.47 -1.02
C LYS A 21 -3.25 14.76 0.30
N PHE A 22 -3.99 15.43 1.17
CA PHE A 22 -4.37 14.92 2.47
C PHE A 22 -5.89 14.80 2.54
N THR A 23 -6.37 13.64 2.92
CA THR A 23 -7.79 13.30 3.07
C THR A 23 -8.01 12.67 4.43
N THR A 24 -9.23 12.80 4.97
CA THR A 24 -9.67 12.16 6.22
C THR A 24 -9.49 10.63 6.19
N VAL A 25 -9.69 10.02 5.02
CA VAL A 25 -9.37 8.61 4.82
C VAL A 25 -7.88 8.50 4.53
N PRO A 26 -7.10 7.71 5.30
CA PRO A 26 -5.68 7.54 5.04
C PRO A 26 -5.45 7.01 3.62
N GLN A 27 -4.38 7.48 2.99
CA GLN A 27 -3.97 6.98 1.68
C GLN A 27 -2.71 6.14 1.84
N LEU A 28 -2.62 5.05 1.10
CA LEU A 28 -1.48 4.15 1.13
C LEU A 28 -1.07 3.80 -0.29
N LYS A 29 0.24 3.81 -0.55
CA LYS A 29 0.80 3.47 -1.85
C LYS A 29 2.00 2.54 -1.67
N TYR A 30 2.07 1.50 -2.49
CA TYR A 30 3.26 0.65 -2.61
C TYR A 30 4.34 1.38 -3.41
N GLU A 31 5.56 1.43 -2.88
CA GLU A 31 6.71 2.04 -3.54
C GLU A 31 7.72 0.98 -4.03
N SER A 32 8.12 0.06 -3.16
CA SER A 32 9.13 -0.94 -3.51
C SER A 32 9.16 -2.14 -2.54
N VAL A 33 9.92 -3.14 -2.93
CA VAL A 33 10.35 -4.26 -2.08
C VAL A 33 11.85 -4.51 -2.27
N ASN A 34 12.54 -4.95 -1.23
CA ASN A 34 13.98 -5.19 -1.26
C ASN A 34 14.40 -6.33 -2.20
N THR A 35 13.54 -7.30 -2.44
CA THR A 35 13.79 -8.43 -3.36
C THR A 35 12.48 -8.96 -3.94
N LYS A 36 12.52 -9.43 -5.19
CA LYS A 36 11.42 -10.16 -5.82
C LYS A 36 11.58 -11.69 -5.73
N GLU A 37 12.63 -12.16 -5.06
CA GLU A 37 12.90 -13.56 -4.77
C GLU A 37 13.16 -13.74 -3.28
N LEU A 38 12.31 -14.50 -2.61
CA LEU A 38 12.45 -14.79 -1.19
C LEU A 38 12.88 -16.24 -0.97
N ARG A 39 13.98 -16.41 -0.25
CA ARG A 39 14.53 -17.71 0.11
C ARG A 39 14.51 -17.89 1.63
N ARG A 40 14.60 -19.13 2.07
CA ARG A 40 14.66 -19.48 3.49
C ARG A 40 15.77 -18.71 4.21
N GLY A 41 15.43 -18.10 5.36
CA GLY A 41 16.36 -17.27 6.14
C GLY A 41 16.46 -15.81 5.68
N GLN A 42 15.70 -15.38 4.67
CA GLN A 42 15.61 -13.99 4.23
C GLN A 42 14.30 -13.33 4.69
N ASP A 43 14.28 -12.02 4.62
CA ASP A 43 13.11 -11.19 4.91
C ASP A 43 12.71 -10.35 3.69
N LEU A 44 11.40 -10.18 3.51
CA LEU A 44 10.83 -9.16 2.63
C LEU A 44 10.70 -7.85 3.40
N ARG A 45 11.14 -6.74 2.81
CA ARG A 45 10.93 -5.40 3.33
C ARG A 45 10.22 -4.57 2.27
N PHE A 46 8.95 -4.28 2.53
CA PHE A 46 8.13 -3.44 1.67
C PHE A 46 8.23 -2.00 2.13
N THR A 47 8.48 -1.09 1.20
CA THR A 47 8.38 0.34 1.43
C THR A 47 7.03 0.81 0.92
N LEU A 48 6.26 1.45 1.79
CA LEU A 48 4.94 1.99 1.50
C LEU A 48 4.94 3.47 1.88
N SER A 49 4.41 4.33 1.03
CA SER A 49 4.17 5.73 1.37
C SER A 49 2.73 5.92 1.83
N PHE A 50 2.52 6.84 2.75
CA PHE A 50 1.19 7.18 3.24
C PHE A 50 0.97 8.68 3.36
N THR A 51 -0.30 9.08 3.32
CA THR A 51 -0.75 10.42 3.73
C THR A 51 -2.03 10.31 4.53
N ASP A 52 -2.18 11.19 5.52
CA ASP A 52 -3.35 11.25 6.38
C ASP A 52 -3.58 12.69 6.87
N ALA A 53 -4.82 13.20 6.78
CA ALA A 53 -5.13 14.58 7.16
C ALA A 53 -5.17 14.79 8.67
N GLU A 54 -5.62 13.80 9.40
CA GLU A 54 -5.89 13.87 10.85
C GLU A 54 -4.69 13.40 11.66
N GLY A 55 -3.85 12.54 11.08
CA GLY A 55 -2.65 12.01 11.72
C GLY A 55 -2.95 11.09 12.89
N ASP A 56 -4.03 10.34 12.79
CA ASP A 56 -4.52 9.44 13.83
C ASP A 56 -4.47 7.97 13.41
N LEU A 57 -3.44 7.59 12.64
CA LEU A 57 -3.23 6.21 12.21
C LEU A 57 -3.17 5.25 13.41
N THR A 58 -3.72 4.04 13.22
CA THR A 58 -3.52 2.95 14.19
C THR A 58 -2.08 2.47 14.15
N ASP A 59 -1.65 1.77 15.20
CA ASP A 59 -0.32 1.18 15.32
C ASP A 59 -0.13 -0.11 14.48
N LYS A 60 -1.04 -0.39 13.55
CA LYS A 60 -1.05 -1.62 12.77
C LYS A 60 -1.36 -1.38 11.30
N ILE A 61 -0.63 -2.11 10.47
CA ILE A 61 -0.96 -2.29 9.06
C ILE A 61 -1.50 -3.70 8.83
N ILE A 62 -2.59 -3.79 8.09
CA ILE A 62 -3.17 -5.08 7.69
C ILE A 62 -2.53 -5.49 6.38
N TYR A 63 -2.14 -6.77 6.26
CA TYR A 63 -1.65 -7.29 5.00
C TYR A 63 -2.27 -8.65 4.68
N ARG A 64 -2.29 -9.00 3.39
CA ARG A 64 -2.74 -10.28 2.87
C ARG A 64 -1.78 -10.76 1.78
N LYS A 65 -1.27 -11.99 1.93
CA LYS A 65 -0.56 -12.70 0.86
C LYS A 65 -1.58 -13.33 -0.08
N VAL A 66 -1.45 -13.07 -1.38
CA VAL A 66 -2.29 -13.65 -2.44
C VAL A 66 -1.40 -14.46 -3.37
N VAL A 67 -1.60 -15.78 -3.42
CA VAL A 67 -0.80 -16.68 -4.25
C VAL A 67 -1.55 -17.03 -5.53
N ARG A 68 -0.89 -16.89 -6.68
CA ARG A 68 -1.46 -17.17 -7.97
C ARG A 68 -1.48 -18.69 -8.23
N GLY A 69 -2.66 -19.21 -8.58
CA GLY A 69 -2.81 -20.63 -8.99
C GLY A 69 -2.85 -21.64 -7.84
N CYS A 70 -2.98 -21.18 -6.59
CA CYS A 70 -3.14 -22.04 -5.44
C CYS A 70 -4.60 -22.04 -4.97
N VAL A 71 -5.31 -23.11 -5.20
CA VAL A 71 -6.75 -23.22 -4.93
C VAL A 71 -7.07 -23.24 -3.43
N ASN A 72 -6.11 -23.65 -2.59
CA ASN A 72 -6.29 -23.82 -1.14
C ASN A 72 -5.59 -22.73 -0.31
N SER A 73 -5.18 -21.63 -0.91
CA SER A 73 -4.59 -20.53 -0.15
C SER A 73 -5.70 -19.86 0.67
N ASN A 74 -5.71 -20.08 1.97
CA ASN A 74 -6.53 -19.31 2.88
C ASN A 74 -6.01 -17.88 2.91
N PHE A 75 -6.71 -16.97 2.23
CA PHE A 75 -6.40 -15.55 2.23
C PHE A 75 -6.82 -14.96 3.58
N VAL A 76 -5.99 -15.15 4.59
CA VAL A 76 -6.22 -14.58 5.92
C VAL A 76 -5.56 -13.21 5.99
N ASP A 77 -6.31 -12.23 6.47
CA ASP A 77 -5.75 -10.93 6.82
C ASP A 77 -4.86 -11.09 8.05
N SER A 78 -3.61 -10.70 7.91
CA SER A 78 -2.64 -10.62 9.00
C SER A 78 -2.35 -9.16 9.32
N SER A 79 -1.84 -8.88 10.51
CA SER A 79 -1.43 -7.53 10.90
C SER A 79 0.03 -7.50 11.29
N ASN A 80 0.70 -6.39 10.99
CA ASN A 80 2.04 -6.10 11.43
C ASN A 80 2.03 -4.77 12.18
N SER A 81 2.78 -4.69 13.28
CA SER A 81 2.94 -3.43 14.02
C SER A 81 3.76 -2.44 13.21
N ILE A 82 3.35 -1.19 13.24
CA ILE A 82 4.08 -0.06 12.68
C ILE A 82 4.43 0.92 13.81
N PRO A 83 5.48 1.73 13.66
CA PRO A 83 5.80 2.73 14.66
C PRO A 83 4.63 3.68 14.89
N SER A 84 4.44 4.11 16.12
CA SER A 84 3.51 5.20 16.44
C SER A 84 4.01 6.48 15.79
N PHE A 85 3.16 7.16 15.06
CA PHE A 85 3.44 8.47 14.51
C PHE A 85 2.99 9.55 15.51
N PRO A 86 3.78 10.64 15.69
CA PRO A 86 3.32 11.75 16.51
C PRO A 86 2.01 12.30 15.97
N ALA A 87 1.02 12.52 16.83
CA ALA A 87 -0.24 13.13 16.43
C ALA A 87 0.02 14.50 15.77
N GLY A 88 -0.52 14.71 14.59
CA GLY A 88 -0.34 15.97 13.87
C GLY A 88 -1.11 15.97 12.55
N LYS A 89 -1.67 17.10 12.20
CA LYS A 89 -2.42 17.26 10.95
C LYS A 89 -1.52 17.14 9.71
N ASN A 90 -2.09 16.60 8.64
CA ASN A 90 -1.42 16.46 7.34
C ASN A 90 -0.13 15.64 7.41
N GLN A 91 -0.22 14.47 8.00
CA GLN A 91 0.91 13.54 8.08
C GLN A 91 1.19 12.88 6.72
N ALA A 92 2.48 12.75 6.42
CA ALA A 92 2.97 11.97 5.30
C ALA A 92 4.28 11.31 5.70
N GLY A 93 4.53 10.12 5.21
CA GLY A 93 5.76 9.40 5.53
C GLY A 93 5.86 8.07 4.81
N GLU A 94 6.86 7.29 5.23
CA GLU A 94 7.07 5.94 4.75
C GLU A 94 6.95 4.94 5.89
N ILE A 95 6.37 3.78 5.57
CA ILE A 95 6.25 2.63 6.46
C ILE A 95 7.05 1.49 5.83
N ILE A 96 7.96 0.90 6.61
CA ILE A 96 8.68 -0.32 6.20
C ILE A 96 8.01 -1.51 6.90
N VAL A 97 7.37 -2.36 6.10
CA VAL A 97 6.79 -3.62 6.58
C VAL A 97 7.77 -4.75 6.34
N THR A 98 8.24 -5.38 7.42
CA THR A 98 9.16 -6.52 7.34
C THR A 98 8.40 -7.81 7.60
N LEU A 99 8.45 -8.75 6.64
CA LEU A 99 7.86 -10.08 6.75
C LEU A 99 8.98 -11.13 6.65
N ARG A 100 9.12 -11.97 7.67
CA ARG A 100 10.11 -13.06 7.66
C ARG A 100 9.62 -14.18 6.74
N TYR A 101 10.57 -14.92 6.18
CA TYR A 101 10.26 -16.11 5.36
C TYR A 101 9.23 -17.03 6.03
N ILE A 102 9.39 -17.28 7.35
CA ILE A 102 8.52 -18.21 8.09
C ILE A 102 7.07 -17.73 8.17
N ASP A 103 6.86 -16.42 8.15
CA ASP A 103 5.51 -15.82 8.25
C ASP A 103 4.77 -15.88 6.90
N VAL A 104 5.52 -16.05 5.79
CA VAL A 104 4.98 -16.02 4.43
C VAL A 104 5.46 -17.20 3.56
N SER A 105 5.91 -18.29 4.19
CA SER A 105 6.41 -19.48 3.52
C SER A 105 5.47 -20.00 2.42
N PRO A 106 5.97 -20.80 1.46
CA PRO A 106 5.15 -21.34 0.38
C PRO A 106 3.95 -22.13 0.89
N GLN A 107 2.81 -21.89 0.27
CA GLN A 107 1.53 -22.58 0.57
C GLN A 107 1.19 -23.64 -0.46
N CYS A 108 1.83 -23.58 -1.64
CA CYS A 108 1.57 -24.51 -2.75
C CYS A 108 2.66 -25.58 -2.89
N ALA A 109 3.27 -26.02 -1.78
CA ALA A 109 4.31 -27.05 -1.82
C ALA A 109 3.88 -28.28 -2.65
N PRO A 110 4.80 -28.93 -3.39
CA PRO A 110 6.26 -28.70 -3.43
C PRO A 110 6.72 -27.57 -4.39
N LYS A 111 5.79 -26.80 -4.96
CA LYS A 111 6.12 -25.71 -5.89
C LYS A 111 6.44 -24.40 -5.16
N ASN A 112 7.22 -23.55 -5.80
CA ASN A 112 7.39 -22.18 -5.37
C ASN A 112 6.06 -21.41 -5.51
N ASP A 113 5.82 -20.47 -4.60
CA ASP A 113 4.69 -19.56 -4.73
C ASP A 113 5.08 -18.36 -5.60
N THR A 114 4.16 -17.91 -6.46
CA THR A 114 4.18 -16.55 -6.99
C THR A 114 3.10 -15.76 -6.29
N ALA A 115 3.50 -14.85 -5.41
CA ALA A 115 2.60 -14.13 -4.52
C ALA A 115 2.64 -12.62 -4.75
N THR A 116 1.51 -11.96 -4.54
CA THR A 116 1.41 -10.51 -4.33
C THR A 116 0.97 -10.24 -2.90
N PHE A 117 1.40 -9.11 -2.36
CA PHE A 117 1.01 -8.68 -1.03
C PHE A 117 0.12 -7.45 -1.14
N LYS A 118 -1.00 -7.48 -0.43
CA LYS A 118 -1.96 -6.39 -0.36
C LYS A 118 -1.92 -5.78 1.02
N PHE A 119 -1.83 -4.45 1.08
CA PHE A 119 -1.70 -3.71 2.34
C PHE A 119 -2.85 -2.71 2.49
N VAL A 120 -3.32 -2.53 3.72
CA VAL A 120 -4.35 -1.56 4.09
C VAL A 120 -3.97 -0.92 5.42
N LEU A 121 -4.01 0.40 5.48
CA LEU A 121 -3.95 1.16 6.72
C LEU A 121 -5.35 1.41 7.27
N LYS A 122 -5.42 1.60 8.60
CA LYS A 122 -6.60 2.10 9.29
C LYS A 122 -6.22 3.29 10.17
N ASP A 123 -7.15 4.21 10.32
CA ASP A 123 -7.11 5.26 11.34
C ASP A 123 -7.88 4.84 12.61
N GLN A 124 -7.86 5.68 13.63
CA GLN A 124 -8.60 5.45 14.88
C GLN A 124 -10.12 5.51 14.68
N ALA A 125 -10.59 6.28 13.70
CA ALA A 125 -12.00 6.34 13.32
C ALA A 125 -12.46 5.12 12.50
N GLN A 126 -11.56 4.13 12.27
CA GLN A 126 -11.78 2.90 11.50
C GLN A 126 -11.94 3.12 9.99
N ASN A 127 -11.62 4.30 9.46
CA ASN A 127 -11.51 4.47 8.03
C ASN A 127 -10.35 3.62 7.49
N ARG A 128 -10.52 3.08 6.29
CA ARG A 128 -9.53 2.20 5.65
C ARG A 128 -9.00 2.87 4.39
N SER A 129 -7.70 2.81 4.20
CA SER A 129 -7.07 3.23 2.95
C SER A 129 -7.52 2.35 1.78
N ASP A 130 -7.30 2.83 0.57
CA ASP A 130 -7.25 1.97 -0.60
C ASP A 130 -6.19 0.88 -0.42
N THR A 131 -6.36 -0.23 -1.16
CA THR A 131 -5.44 -1.36 -1.10
C THR A 131 -4.19 -1.07 -1.91
N ALA A 132 -3.04 -0.95 -1.26
CA ALA A 132 -1.74 -0.95 -1.92
C ALA A 132 -1.32 -2.39 -2.25
N THR A 133 -0.95 -2.64 -3.50
CA THR A 133 -0.61 -4.00 -3.98
C THR A 133 0.84 -4.02 -4.45
N SER A 134 1.61 -5.00 -3.98
CA SER A 134 3.02 -5.17 -4.36
C SER A 134 3.18 -5.73 -5.77
N ASP A 135 4.40 -5.63 -6.29
CA ASP A 135 4.85 -6.47 -7.40
C ASP A 135 4.73 -7.97 -7.03
N PRO A 136 4.65 -8.86 -8.04
CA PRO A 136 4.77 -10.30 -7.82
C PRO A 136 6.13 -10.68 -7.24
N ILE A 137 6.12 -11.59 -6.27
CA ILE A 137 7.31 -12.09 -5.58
C ILE A 137 7.32 -13.63 -5.69
N ILE A 138 8.47 -14.19 -6.02
CA ILE A 138 8.68 -15.64 -6.03
C ILE A 138 9.19 -16.04 -4.65
N ILE A 139 8.46 -16.94 -3.98
CA ILE A 139 8.84 -17.50 -2.68
C ILE A 139 9.26 -18.94 -2.90
N PHE A 140 10.54 -19.23 -2.69
CA PHE A 140 11.11 -20.54 -2.90
C PHE A 140 10.78 -21.49 -1.74
N ASN A 141 10.49 -22.76 -2.08
CA ASN A 141 10.25 -23.81 -1.10
C ASN A 141 11.56 -24.34 -0.51
#